data_397d30d7d177feb59276ccf72c185e8a
#
_entry.id   397d30d7d177feb59276ccf72c185e8a
#
_cell.length_a   1.000
_cell.length_b   1.000
_cell.length_c   1.000
_cell.angle_alpha   90.00
_cell.angle_beta   90.00
_cell.angle_gamma   90.00
#
_symmetry.space_group_name_H-M   'P 1'
#
loop_
_entity.id
_entity.type
_entity.pdbx_description
1 polymer ?
#
loop_
_entity_poly.entity_id
_entity_poly.type
_entity_poly.pdbx_seq_one_letter_code
_entity_poly.pdbx_strand_id
1 'polypeptide(L)'
;MNRRTFLAAGTAVGTFGAAGCLDGANGDDPAGDDTGADDSTPDADDAAADDGDETVGFAVETVVDGLASPWAIEFLPGESLALVTELGGALLLLDYEEGEAEEIAGGPEVHTGGQGGLLDVALHPEFPDESWIYLTCSVANDEGESTTALGRGELDVEGATLDAFEQLHAADPFVDSNGHYGSRVVVGEDDHLYVTVGDRQDKTFEDHVSQDTANELGTTLRFALDGEVPEDNPFVGDDDVLDTIHSYGHRNAQGMTVHPGTGTLWQSEHGEEDGDEINVVEGGENYGWPVATYGCEYGTDEPVGEDPEEYEDSVPPVYYWECGSGGFPPAGMTFYDGEAFPGWEGDLFVGNLAGQYLGHFTVDGDRRAEIEVEEIDPLLSDEGWRVRDVAVEPDTGELYVVVDDDDAPIVRLVPE
;
A
#
# COMPACT_ATOMS: atom_id res chain seq x y z
N MET A 1 24.65 -12.03 48.94
CA MET A 1 23.91 -11.86 50.20
C MET A 1 22.84 -10.82 50.02
N ASN A 2 21.59 -11.23 50.33
CA ASN A 2 20.36 -10.44 50.47
C ASN A 2 19.78 -9.85 49.15
N ARG A 3 18.75 -10.38 48.56
CA ARG A 3 17.32 -10.71 48.84
C ARG A 3 16.45 -9.53 49.25
N ARG A 4 15.35 -9.41 48.45
CA ARG A 4 14.01 -8.85 48.72
C ARG A 4 13.79 -7.44 48.10
N THR A 5 12.66 -7.12 47.49
CA THR A 5 11.28 -7.57 47.72
C THR A 5 10.42 -7.19 46.50
N PHE A 6 9.49 -8.03 46.13
CA PHE A 6 8.32 -7.85 45.27
C PHE A 6 7.43 -6.69 45.73
N LEU A 7 6.86 -5.96 44.78
CA LEU A 7 5.52 -5.36 44.95
C LEU A 7 4.76 -5.45 43.63
N ALA A 8 3.73 -6.27 43.65
CA ALA A 8 2.71 -6.39 42.66
C ALA A 8 1.59 -5.41 42.96
N ALA A 9 1.07 -4.77 41.94
CA ALA A 9 -0.27 -4.20 41.92
C ALA A 9 -0.61 -4.04 40.41
N GLY A 10 -1.57 -4.66 39.83
CA GLY A 10 -2.95 -4.81 40.24
C GLY A 10 -3.75 -4.47 38.99
N THR A 11 -4.16 -5.49 38.23
CA THR A 11 -5.07 -5.50 37.07
C THR A 11 -6.33 -4.65 37.31
N ALA A 12 -6.71 -3.87 36.28
CA ALA A 12 -8.09 -3.45 36.08
C ALA A 12 -8.51 -3.82 34.66
N VAL A 13 -9.20 -4.94 34.55
CA VAL A 13 -9.94 -5.38 33.36
C VAL A 13 -11.22 -4.56 33.29
N GLY A 14 -11.40 -3.79 32.23
CA GLY A 14 -12.65 -3.14 31.89
C GLY A 14 -13.32 -3.86 30.73
N THR A 15 -14.22 -4.78 31.05
CA THR A 15 -15.14 -5.40 30.11
C THR A 15 -16.23 -4.39 29.74
N PHE A 16 -16.33 -4.04 28.46
CA PHE A 16 -17.56 -3.46 27.91
C PHE A 16 -18.38 -4.57 27.27
N GLY A 17 -19.54 -4.81 27.86
CA GLY A 17 -20.50 -5.81 27.45
C GLY A 17 -21.38 -5.33 26.32
N ALA A 18 -21.60 -6.23 25.39
CA ALA A 18 -22.65 -6.17 24.40
C ALA A 18 -24.03 -6.19 25.07
N ALA A 19 -24.93 -5.30 24.66
CA ALA A 19 -26.34 -5.37 24.96
C ALA A 19 -27.12 -5.62 23.67
N GLY A 20 -27.45 -6.87 23.42
CA GLY A 20 -28.51 -7.22 22.49
C GLY A 20 -29.88 -6.96 23.09
N CYS A 21 -30.82 -6.48 22.30
CA CYS A 21 -32.26 -6.57 22.59
C CYS A 21 -32.96 -7.28 21.45
N LEU A 22 -33.38 -8.50 21.74
CA LEU A 22 -34.46 -9.22 21.09
C LEU A 22 -35.79 -8.81 21.72
N ASP A 23 -36.79 -8.53 20.89
CA ASP A 23 -38.20 -8.83 21.14
C ASP A 23 -38.92 -8.58 19.80
N GLY A 24 -39.69 -9.44 19.20
CA GLY A 24 -40.61 -10.46 19.69
C GLY A 24 -42.03 -10.05 19.38
N ALA A 25 -42.64 -10.77 18.45
CA ALA A 25 -44.03 -11.23 18.48
C ALA A 25 -44.92 -10.90 17.25
N ASN A 26 -45.20 -11.95 16.50
CA ASN A 26 -46.51 -12.53 16.11
C ASN A 26 -47.62 -11.63 15.50
N GLY A 27 -48.13 -12.15 14.38
CA GLY A 27 -49.54 -11.93 14.05
C GLY A 27 -49.97 -12.30 12.63
N ASP A 28 -50.32 -13.54 12.46
CA ASP A 28 -51.46 -14.08 11.65
C ASP A 28 -51.56 -13.85 10.13
N ASP A 29 -51.46 -14.97 9.45
CA ASP A 29 -52.14 -15.34 8.18
C ASP A 29 -53.66 -15.17 8.23
N PRO A 30 -54.38 -14.98 7.11
CA PRO A 30 -54.89 -16.19 6.42
C PRO A 30 -54.90 -16.16 4.89
N ALA A 31 -54.79 -17.35 4.38
CA ALA A 31 -55.12 -18.02 3.12
C ALA A 31 -56.08 -17.35 2.15
N GLY A 32 -55.83 -17.59 0.86
CA GLY A 32 -56.74 -17.43 -0.28
C GLY A 32 -56.12 -17.92 -1.56
N ASP A 33 -56.33 -19.14 -1.82
CA ASP A 33 -56.62 -20.02 -2.97
C ASP A 33 -56.92 -19.27 -4.28
N ASP A 34 -56.35 -19.66 -5.40
CA ASP A 34 -56.97 -20.36 -6.54
C ASP A 34 -56.17 -20.28 -7.86
N THR A 35 -55.79 -21.42 -8.35
CA THR A 35 -55.74 -21.98 -9.72
C THR A 35 -55.49 -21.09 -10.95
N GLY A 36 -54.54 -21.55 -11.76
CA GLY A 36 -54.39 -21.23 -13.17
C GLY A 36 -53.17 -21.85 -13.82
N ALA A 37 -53.28 -23.12 -14.21
CA ALA A 37 -52.32 -23.76 -15.11
C ALA A 37 -52.36 -23.11 -16.49
N ASP A 38 -51.26 -22.68 -17.02
CA ASP A 38 -51.07 -22.57 -18.47
C ASP A 38 -49.71 -23.21 -18.85
N ASP A 39 -49.86 -24.25 -19.62
CA ASP A 39 -48.85 -25.10 -20.22
C ASP A 39 -48.37 -24.40 -21.50
N SER A 40 -47.13 -23.86 -21.45
CA SER A 40 -46.39 -23.53 -22.66
C SER A 40 -44.90 -23.72 -22.41
N THR A 41 -44.40 -24.86 -22.84
CA THR A 41 -42.99 -25.14 -23.07
C THR A 41 -42.42 -24.13 -24.06
N PRO A 42 -41.33 -23.45 -23.77
CA PRO A 42 -40.48 -22.90 -24.78
C PRO A 42 -39.36 -23.88 -25.13
N ASP A 43 -39.13 -23.97 -26.43
CA ASP A 43 -38.08 -24.72 -27.08
C ASP A 43 -36.69 -24.43 -26.50
N ALA A 44 -35.95 -25.49 -26.29
CA ALA A 44 -34.52 -25.47 -26.10
C ALA A 44 -33.86 -25.06 -27.42
N ASP A 45 -33.18 -23.89 -27.41
CA ASP A 45 -31.98 -23.58 -28.20
C ASP A 45 -31.63 -22.10 -27.95
N ASP A 46 -31.05 -21.81 -26.79
CA ASP A 46 -30.14 -20.70 -26.61
C ASP A 46 -29.01 -21.27 -25.75
N ALA A 47 -28.00 -21.79 -26.44
CA ALA A 47 -26.73 -22.06 -25.83
C ALA A 47 -26.12 -20.68 -25.52
N ALA A 48 -26.36 -20.20 -24.28
CA ALA A 48 -25.50 -19.20 -23.70
C ALA A 48 -24.07 -19.73 -23.88
N ALA A 49 -23.25 -18.98 -24.57
CA ALA A 49 -21.82 -19.14 -24.48
C ALA A 49 -21.51 -19.03 -22.99
N ASP A 50 -21.00 -20.10 -22.44
CA ASP A 50 -20.25 -20.11 -21.20
C ASP A 50 -18.97 -19.36 -21.56
N ASP A 51 -18.95 -18.07 -21.35
CA ASP A 51 -17.73 -17.30 -21.25
C ASP A 51 -17.12 -17.80 -19.94
N GLY A 52 -16.36 -18.89 -20.09
CA GLY A 52 -15.66 -19.52 -18.99
C GLY A 52 -14.64 -18.54 -18.42
N ASP A 53 -15.03 -17.84 -17.40
CA ASP A 53 -14.16 -17.29 -16.39
C ASP A 53 -13.49 -18.52 -15.72
N GLU A 54 -12.37 -18.99 -16.28
CA GLU A 54 -11.54 -20.00 -15.66
C GLU A 54 -10.88 -19.33 -14.46
N THR A 55 -11.49 -19.45 -13.27
CA THR A 55 -10.86 -19.06 -12.03
C THR A 55 -9.47 -19.70 -12.00
N VAL A 56 -8.44 -18.85 -11.98
CA VAL A 56 -7.04 -19.29 -11.92
C VAL A 56 -6.82 -19.97 -10.57
N GLY A 57 -6.59 -21.30 -10.60
CA GLY A 57 -6.35 -22.08 -9.38
C GLY A 57 -4.94 -21.84 -8.85
N PHE A 58 -4.83 -21.61 -7.55
CA PHE A 58 -3.54 -21.48 -6.87
C PHE A 58 -3.55 -22.21 -5.52
N ALA A 59 -2.36 -22.61 -5.06
CA ALA A 59 -2.11 -23.05 -3.69
C ALA A 59 -1.29 -22.00 -2.97
N VAL A 60 -1.47 -21.89 -1.65
CA VAL A 60 -0.71 -20.99 -0.78
C VAL A 60 0.40 -21.78 -0.09
N GLU A 61 1.64 -21.34 -0.24
CA GLU A 61 2.80 -21.94 0.41
C GLU A 61 3.46 -20.90 1.32
N THR A 62 3.75 -21.28 2.58
CA THR A 62 4.55 -20.45 3.48
C THR A 62 6.02 -20.52 3.06
N VAL A 63 6.63 -19.36 2.81
CA VAL A 63 8.04 -19.20 2.48
C VAL A 63 8.89 -19.11 3.74
N VAL A 64 8.55 -18.17 4.62
CA VAL A 64 9.18 -17.96 5.92
C VAL A 64 8.11 -17.57 6.92
N ASP A 65 8.33 -17.83 8.20
CA ASP A 65 7.40 -17.53 9.29
C ASP A 65 8.15 -16.84 10.45
N GLY A 66 7.43 -16.14 11.31
CA GLY A 66 8.00 -15.53 12.50
C GLY A 66 8.70 -14.19 12.30
N LEU A 67 8.39 -13.46 11.23
CA LEU A 67 8.91 -12.12 10.99
C LEU A 67 8.20 -11.06 11.86
N ALA A 68 8.94 -10.02 12.26
CA ALA A 68 8.44 -9.01 13.17
C ALA A 68 7.90 -7.78 12.41
N SER A 69 6.62 -7.76 12.10
CA SER A 69 5.97 -6.69 11.35
C SER A 69 6.70 -6.35 10.04
N PRO A 70 6.84 -7.32 9.11
CA PRO A 70 7.48 -7.07 7.81
C PRO A 70 6.68 -6.03 7.03
N TRP A 71 7.39 -5.14 6.31
CA TRP A 71 6.75 -4.03 5.63
C TRP A 71 6.85 -4.08 4.10
N ALA A 72 7.99 -4.49 3.55
CA ALA A 72 8.21 -4.62 2.11
C ALA A 72 9.06 -5.84 1.77
N ILE A 73 8.93 -6.32 0.54
CA ILE A 73 9.77 -7.34 -0.07
C ILE A 73 10.27 -6.86 -1.42
N GLU A 74 11.57 -7.06 -1.71
CA GLU A 74 12.22 -6.73 -2.98
C GLU A 74 13.15 -7.85 -3.42
N PHE A 75 12.95 -8.41 -4.60
CA PHE A 75 13.72 -9.57 -5.10
C PHE A 75 15.07 -9.17 -5.70
N LEU A 76 16.12 -9.92 -5.36
CA LEU A 76 17.43 -9.75 -5.97
C LEU A 76 17.50 -10.48 -7.31
N PRO A 77 17.83 -9.80 -8.43
CA PRO A 77 17.78 -10.41 -9.74
C PRO A 77 18.78 -11.57 -9.91
N GLY A 78 18.31 -12.71 -10.40
CA GLY A 78 19.11 -13.89 -10.73
C GLY A 78 19.60 -14.70 -9.53
N GLU A 79 19.06 -14.45 -8.33
CA GLU A 79 19.34 -15.18 -7.11
C GLU A 79 18.04 -15.54 -6.39
N SER A 80 17.99 -16.63 -5.63
CA SER A 80 16.83 -17.00 -4.80
C SER A 80 16.76 -16.18 -3.50
N LEU A 81 17.07 -14.89 -3.60
CA LEU A 81 17.18 -13.98 -2.47
C LEU A 81 16.24 -12.78 -2.63
N ALA A 82 15.73 -12.30 -1.52
CA ALA A 82 14.97 -11.06 -1.44
C ALA A 82 15.40 -10.24 -0.23
N LEU A 83 15.22 -8.91 -0.32
CA LEU A 83 15.30 -8.02 0.82
C LEU A 83 13.92 -7.94 1.47
N VAL A 84 13.88 -7.96 2.78
CA VAL A 84 12.67 -7.73 3.58
C VAL A 84 12.95 -6.67 4.62
N THR A 85 12.10 -5.66 4.69
CA THR A 85 12.17 -4.66 5.76
C THR A 85 11.21 -5.03 6.88
N GLU A 86 11.64 -4.84 8.12
CA GLU A 86 10.78 -4.93 9.29
C GLU A 86 10.60 -3.55 9.93
N LEU A 87 9.38 -3.23 10.34
CA LEU A 87 9.03 -1.95 10.93
C LEU A 87 9.92 -1.59 12.15
N GLY A 88 10.44 -2.59 12.85
CA GLY A 88 11.38 -2.45 13.96
C GLY A 88 12.74 -1.88 13.59
N GLY A 89 13.08 -1.77 12.31
CA GLY A 89 14.34 -1.25 11.78
C GLY A 89 15.29 -2.31 11.25
N ALA A 90 14.93 -3.59 11.27
CA ALA A 90 15.73 -4.63 10.66
C ALA A 90 15.55 -4.65 9.15
N LEU A 91 16.66 -4.80 8.42
CA LEU A 91 16.71 -5.16 7.02
C LEU A 91 17.19 -6.62 6.95
N LEU A 92 16.42 -7.48 6.30
CA LEU A 92 16.70 -8.91 6.22
C LEU A 92 17.05 -9.31 4.78
N LEU A 93 17.96 -10.28 4.66
CA LEU A 93 18.22 -11.05 3.45
C LEU A 93 17.49 -12.38 3.59
N LEU A 94 16.47 -12.60 2.79
CA LEU A 94 15.65 -13.82 2.78
C LEU A 94 16.09 -14.73 1.65
N ASP A 95 16.55 -15.94 1.97
CA ASP A 95 16.61 -17.05 1.03
C ASP A 95 15.22 -17.70 0.97
N TYR A 96 14.48 -17.39 -0.10
CA TYR A 96 13.07 -17.81 -0.21
C TYR A 96 12.91 -19.27 -0.70
N GLU A 97 13.96 -19.93 -1.17
CA GLU A 97 13.95 -21.38 -1.44
C GLU A 97 14.18 -22.19 -0.16
N GLU A 98 15.11 -21.76 0.70
CA GLU A 98 15.42 -22.45 1.97
C GLU A 98 14.51 -22.00 3.13
N GLY A 99 13.84 -20.83 2.99
CA GLY A 99 13.00 -20.23 4.01
C GLY A 99 13.79 -19.71 5.22
N GLU A 100 15.01 -19.26 4.98
CA GLU A 100 15.92 -18.74 6.02
C GLU A 100 16.12 -17.23 5.81
N ALA A 101 15.99 -16.43 6.88
CA ALA A 101 16.24 -14.99 6.87
C ALA A 101 17.42 -14.63 7.79
N GLU A 102 18.28 -13.74 7.31
CA GLU A 102 19.45 -13.25 8.04
C GLU A 102 19.40 -11.72 8.07
N GLU A 103 19.73 -11.10 9.23
CA GLU A 103 19.74 -9.65 9.37
C GLU A 103 20.97 -9.04 8.68
N ILE A 104 20.74 -8.05 7.81
CA ILE A 104 21.77 -7.24 7.16
C ILE A 104 22.25 -6.16 8.14
N ALA A 105 23.55 -6.18 8.47
CA ALA A 105 24.12 -5.20 9.36
C ALA A 105 24.40 -3.85 8.64
N GLY A 106 24.29 -2.74 9.34
CA GLY A 106 24.64 -1.41 8.83
C GLY A 106 23.47 -0.59 8.28
N GLY A 107 22.23 -1.05 8.47
CA GLY A 107 21.03 -0.29 8.13
C GLY A 107 20.90 1.04 8.92
N PRO A 108 19.92 1.90 8.55
CA PRO A 108 19.70 3.18 9.19
C PRO A 108 19.23 3.06 10.64
N GLU A 109 19.55 4.09 11.45
CA GLU A 109 18.83 4.29 12.71
C GLU A 109 17.47 4.92 12.41
N VAL A 110 16.37 4.23 12.81
CA VAL A 110 15.01 4.64 12.50
C VAL A 110 14.26 5.11 13.76
N HIS A 111 13.28 5.99 13.56
CA HIS A 111 12.32 6.35 14.59
C HIS A 111 11.17 5.34 14.60
N THR A 112 11.10 4.48 15.62
CA THR A 112 10.03 3.52 15.77
C THR A 112 8.90 4.08 16.63
N GLY A 113 7.75 4.34 16.03
CA GLY A 113 6.58 4.87 16.74
C GLY A 113 5.35 4.88 15.85
N GLY A 114 4.24 4.32 16.32
CA GLY A 114 3.01 4.22 15.54
C GLY A 114 3.22 3.46 14.22
N GLN A 115 3.15 4.15 13.09
CA GLN A 115 3.38 3.61 11.74
C GLN A 115 4.84 3.82 11.26
N GLY A 116 5.71 4.40 12.09
CA GLY A 116 7.10 4.69 11.73
C GLY A 116 8.06 3.55 12.02
N GLY A 117 9.14 3.47 11.25
CA GLY A 117 10.17 2.45 11.32
C GLY A 117 11.04 2.41 10.07
N LEU A 118 11.60 1.25 9.75
CA LEU A 118 12.12 0.95 8.41
C LEU A 118 10.94 0.53 7.55
N LEU A 119 10.79 1.14 6.38
CA LEU A 119 9.57 1.05 5.61
C LEU A 119 9.85 0.34 4.28
N ASP A 120 10.10 1.04 3.20
CA ASP A 120 10.24 0.45 1.89
C ASP A 120 11.69 0.26 1.44
N VAL A 121 11.90 -0.58 0.43
CA VAL A 121 13.19 -0.83 -0.20
C VAL A 121 13.02 -0.96 -1.70
N ALA A 122 13.95 -0.37 -2.46
CA ALA A 122 14.05 -0.53 -3.91
C ALA A 122 15.50 -0.74 -4.32
N LEU A 123 15.73 -1.45 -5.43
CA LEU A 123 17.05 -1.66 -5.99
C LEU A 123 17.44 -0.55 -6.98
N HIS A 124 18.73 -0.31 -7.14
CA HIS A 124 19.24 0.45 -8.27
C HIS A 124 18.91 -0.26 -9.58
N PRO A 125 18.48 0.45 -10.67
CA PRO A 125 18.07 -0.21 -11.92
C PRO A 125 19.18 -1.03 -12.59
N GLU A 126 20.44 -0.76 -12.28
CA GLU A 126 21.59 -1.55 -12.78
C GLU A 126 22.11 -2.55 -11.70
N PHE A 127 21.30 -2.91 -10.69
CA PHE A 127 21.68 -3.94 -9.74
C PHE A 127 21.82 -5.31 -10.45
N PRO A 128 22.87 -6.15 -10.18
CA PRO A 128 23.90 -5.98 -9.13
C PRO A 128 25.20 -5.28 -9.62
N ASP A 129 25.29 -4.79 -10.86
CA ASP A 129 26.47 -4.08 -11.36
C ASP A 129 26.73 -2.80 -10.55
N GLU A 130 25.64 -2.12 -10.15
CA GLU A 130 25.62 -1.05 -9.14
C GLU A 130 24.89 -1.61 -7.92
N SER A 131 25.60 -1.77 -6.80
CA SER A 131 25.09 -2.44 -5.60
C SER A 131 24.25 -1.54 -4.67
N TRP A 132 23.83 -0.36 -5.15
CA TRP A 132 23.00 0.56 -4.38
C TRP A 132 21.58 0.03 -4.18
N ILE A 133 21.11 0.13 -2.94
CA ILE A 133 19.69 -0.01 -2.60
C ILE A 133 19.19 1.28 -1.97
N TYR A 134 17.90 1.56 -2.15
CA TYR A 134 17.23 2.73 -1.60
C TYR A 134 16.29 2.28 -0.49
N LEU A 135 16.30 3.01 0.63
CA LEU A 135 15.47 2.71 1.78
C LEU A 135 14.68 3.95 2.17
N THR A 136 13.42 3.77 2.48
CA THR A 136 12.64 4.78 3.18
C THR A 136 12.46 4.39 4.64
N CYS A 137 12.49 5.38 5.49
CA CYS A 137 12.28 5.17 6.92
C CYS A 137 11.72 6.43 7.58
N SER A 138 11.25 6.30 8.79
CA SER A 138 10.97 7.46 9.62
C SER A 138 12.19 7.85 10.45
N VAL A 139 12.44 9.16 10.51
CA VAL A 139 13.53 9.75 11.31
C VAL A 139 12.95 10.80 12.25
N ALA A 140 13.64 11.07 13.36
CA ALA A 140 13.23 12.09 14.32
C ALA A 140 14.32 13.14 14.55
N ASN A 141 13.89 14.38 14.83
CA ASN A 141 14.78 15.46 15.27
C ASN A 141 15.02 15.42 16.79
N ASP A 142 15.85 16.33 17.30
CA ASP A 142 16.18 16.43 18.73
C ASP A 142 14.99 16.82 19.62
N GLU A 143 13.89 17.33 19.03
CA GLU A 143 12.65 17.72 19.70
C GLU A 143 11.65 16.56 19.80
N GLY A 144 11.94 15.45 19.10
CA GLY A 144 11.11 14.23 19.04
C GLY A 144 10.03 14.27 17.95
N GLU A 145 10.03 15.31 17.13
CA GLU A 145 9.20 15.37 15.92
C GLU A 145 9.80 14.49 14.84
N SER A 146 8.97 13.92 13.99
CA SER A 146 9.39 12.92 13.00
C SER A 146 8.91 13.24 11.59
N THR A 147 9.61 12.65 10.61
CA THR A 147 9.25 12.75 9.19
C THR A 147 9.68 11.51 8.43
N THR A 148 9.30 11.43 7.14
CA THR A 148 9.77 10.41 6.19
C THR A 148 11.12 10.80 5.63
N ALA A 149 12.05 9.85 5.57
CA ALA A 149 13.37 10.04 4.98
C ALA A 149 13.63 8.98 3.90
N LEU A 150 14.40 9.40 2.88
CA LEU A 150 15.00 8.57 1.85
C LEU A 150 16.50 8.46 2.12
N GLY A 151 17.05 7.27 2.02
CA GLY A 151 18.48 7.02 2.06
C GLY A 151 18.90 5.93 1.08
N ARG A 152 20.19 5.73 0.90
CA ARG A 152 20.77 4.64 0.12
C ARG A 152 22.00 4.05 0.77
N GLY A 153 22.32 2.82 0.41
CA GLY A 153 23.55 2.16 0.84
C GLY A 153 24.01 1.13 -0.18
N GLU A 154 25.27 0.75 -0.12
CA GLU A 154 25.84 -0.31 -0.95
C GLU A 154 25.62 -1.67 -0.28
N LEU A 155 24.88 -2.57 -0.94
CA LEU A 155 24.58 -3.91 -0.44
C LEU A 155 25.71 -4.89 -0.77
N ASP A 156 26.33 -5.47 0.25
CA ASP A 156 27.20 -6.67 0.13
C ASP A 156 26.37 -7.91 0.50
N VAL A 157 25.87 -8.60 -0.52
CA VAL A 157 25.04 -9.81 -0.37
C VAL A 157 25.80 -10.94 0.32
N GLU A 158 27.10 -11.17 -0.03
CA GLU A 158 27.91 -12.25 0.56
C GLU A 158 28.22 -11.97 2.06
N GLY A 159 28.38 -10.72 2.41
CA GLY A 159 28.70 -10.29 3.77
C GLY A 159 27.49 -9.98 4.65
N ALA A 160 26.29 -9.98 4.09
CA ALA A 160 25.05 -9.50 4.70
C ALA A 160 25.28 -8.14 5.39
N THR A 161 25.81 -7.17 4.64
CA THR A 161 26.07 -5.81 5.15
C THR A 161 25.60 -4.74 4.17
N LEU A 162 25.12 -3.64 4.75
CA LEU A 162 24.83 -2.40 4.04
C LEU A 162 25.91 -1.41 4.37
N ASP A 163 26.82 -1.16 3.41
CA ASP A 163 27.94 -0.25 3.56
C ASP A 163 27.60 1.15 3.06
N ALA A 164 28.36 2.13 3.50
CA ALA A 164 28.25 3.53 3.05
C ALA A 164 26.83 4.13 3.09
N PHE A 165 25.98 3.68 4.03
CA PHE A 165 24.63 4.24 4.15
C PHE A 165 24.66 5.76 4.32
N GLU A 166 23.92 6.48 3.48
CA GLU A 166 23.75 7.93 3.55
C GLU A 166 22.27 8.30 3.41
N GLN A 167 21.80 9.23 4.25
CA GLN A 167 20.49 9.84 4.10
C GLN A 167 20.55 10.85 2.95
N LEU A 168 19.75 10.64 1.91
CA LEU A 168 19.68 11.52 0.75
C LEU A 168 18.75 12.71 1.01
N HIS A 169 17.59 12.44 1.64
CA HIS A 169 16.58 13.44 1.91
C HIS A 169 15.82 13.13 3.21
N ALA A 170 15.25 14.15 3.83
CA ALA A 170 14.23 14.03 4.86
C ALA A 170 13.17 15.08 4.58
N ALA A 171 11.93 14.66 4.47
CA ALA A 171 10.83 15.56 4.14
C ALA A 171 10.63 16.65 5.22
N ASP A 172 10.39 17.87 4.79
CA ASP A 172 10.16 19.04 5.65
C ASP A 172 8.66 19.44 5.62
N PRO A 173 8.09 19.75 6.79
CA PRO A 173 8.63 19.82 8.14
C PRO A 173 8.61 18.47 8.89
N PHE A 174 9.43 18.38 9.93
CA PHE A 174 9.24 17.41 11.01
C PHE A 174 8.04 17.82 11.85
N VAL A 175 7.22 16.86 12.27
CA VAL A 175 5.99 17.13 13.05
C VAL A 175 5.80 16.13 14.19
N ASP A 176 5.06 16.53 15.24
CA ASP A 176 4.68 15.67 16.37
C ASP A 176 3.53 14.74 15.97
N SER A 177 3.85 13.77 15.11
CA SER A 177 2.93 12.73 14.66
C SER A 177 3.68 11.43 14.38
N ASN A 178 3.06 10.30 14.72
CA ASN A 178 3.58 8.96 14.50
C ASN A 178 2.77 8.17 13.46
N GLY A 179 2.03 8.83 12.61
CA GLY A 179 1.23 8.20 11.55
C GLY A 179 1.42 8.87 10.21
N HIS A 180 0.87 8.26 9.17
CA HIS A 180 0.85 8.72 7.79
C HIS A 180 2.24 9.15 7.29
N TYR A 181 3.17 8.21 7.25
CA TYR A 181 4.50 8.45 6.69
C TYR A 181 4.50 8.34 5.15
N GLY A 182 3.47 7.73 4.53
CA GLY A 182 3.50 7.30 3.13
C GLY A 182 4.57 6.23 2.94
N SER A 183 5.73 6.65 2.42
CA SER A 183 7.02 5.96 2.44
C SER A 183 7.23 4.89 1.37
N ARG A 184 6.40 4.75 0.34
CA ARG A 184 6.79 3.92 -0.81
C ARG A 184 7.91 4.59 -1.60
N VAL A 185 8.82 3.77 -2.12
CA VAL A 185 9.87 4.19 -3.04
C VAL A 185 9.90 3.26 -4.25
N VAL A 186 9.85 3.83 -5.44
CA VAL A 186 10.05 3.07 -6.68
C VAL A 186 11.02 3.80 -7.60
N VAL A 187 11.69 3.06 -8.47
CA VAL A 187 12.45 3.64 -9.58
C VAL A 187 11.56 3.64 -10.82
N GLY A 188 11.31 4.82 -11.37
CA GLY A 188 10.56 4.97 -12.61
C GLY A 188 11.36 4.55 -13.83
N GLU A 189 10.67 4.37 -14.98
CA GLU A 189 11.34 4.08 -16.28
C GLU A 189 12.28 5.20 -16.76
N ASP A 190 12.21 6.36 -16.13
CA ASP A 190 13.06 7.53 -16.39
C ASP A 190 14.33 7.56 -15.52
N ASP A 191 14.66 6.46 -14.83
CA ASP A 191 15.78 6.32 -13.90
C ASP A 191 15.75 7.36 -12.75
N HIS A 192 14.55 7.69 -12.24
CA HIS A 192 14.37 8.55 -11.08
C HIS A 192 13.65 7.82 -9.95
N LEU A 193 13.93 8.24 -8.72
CA LEU A 193 13.25 7.79 -7.52
C LEU A 193 11.95 8.58 -7.31
N TYR A 194 10.87 7.88 -7.06
CA TYR A 194 9.61 8.45 -6.60
C TYR A 194 9.34 8.00 -5.18
N VAL A 195 9.04 8.94 -4.29
CA VAL A 195 8.88 8.69 -2.85
C VAL A 195 7.59 9.32 -2.36
N THR A 196 6.72 8.54 -1.72
CA THR A 196 5.50 9.08 -1.12
C THR A 196 5.75 9.60 0.29
N VAL A 197 5.17 10.74 0.61
CA VAL A 197 5.16 11.35 1.94
C VAL A 197 3.71 11.62 2.34
N GLY A 198 3.29 11.09 3.49
CA GLY A 198 1.93 11.29 3.98
C GLY A 198 1.71 12.66 4.63
N ASP A 199 0.44 13.02 4.87
CA ASP A 199 0.00 14.27 5.50
C ASP A 199 0.28 14.32 7.01
N ARG A 200 0.89 13.27 7.57
CA ARG A 200 1.25 13.13 8.99
C ARG A 200 0.05 13.22 9.93
N GLN A 201 -1.15 12.82 9.45
CA GLN A 201 -2.42 12.85 10.20
C GLN A 201 -2.87 14.27 10.56
N ASP A 202 -2.59 15.27 9.74
CA ASP A 202 -3.17 16.59 9.92
C ASP A 202 -4.70 16.52 9.83
N LYS A 203 -5.37 17.10 10.78
CA LYS A 203 -6.85 17.18 10.87
C LYS A 203 -7.37 18.60 10.67
N THR A 204 -6.52 19.48 10.15
CA THR A 204 -6.85 20.87 9.87
C THR A 204 -7.35 20.96 8.42
N PHE A 205 -8.59 20.56 8.14
CA PHE A 205 -9.13 20.51 6.78
C PHE A 205 -9.20 21.86 6.05
N GLU A 206 -9.14 22.98 6.78
CA GLU A 206 -8.96 24.32 6.23
C GLU A 206 -7.46 24.66 6.24
N ASP A 207 -6.89 25.07 5.10
CA ASP A 207 -5.45 25.29 4.91
C ASP A 207 -4.58 24.05 5.24
N HIS A 208 -4.97 22.87 4.70
CA HIS A 208 -4.34 21.60 4.96
C HIS A 208 -2.93 21.51 4.36
N VAL A 209 -2.03 20.80 5.06
CA VAL A 209 -0.61 20.63 4.66
C VAL A 209 -0.45 20.05 3.26
N SER A 210 -1.31 19.11 2.84
CA SER A 210 -1.26 18.49 1.51
C SER A 210 -1.62 19.45 0.35
N GLN A 211 -2.21 20.60 0.65
CA GLN A 211 -2.53 21.66 -0.31
C GLN A 211 -1.55 22.84 -0.24
N ASP A 212 -0.59 22.81 0.69
CA ASP A 212 0.46 23.81 0.84
C ASP A 212 1.77 23.29 0.26
N THR A 213 2.06 23.63 -0.98
CA THR A 213 3.25 23.21 -1.72
C THR A 213 4.57 23.87 -1.25
N ALA A 214 4.52 24.69 -0.21
CA ALA A 214 5.72 25.18 0.51
C ALA A 214 6.24 24.18 1.56
N ASN A 215 5.66 22.99 1.67
CA ASN A 215 6.09 21.85 2.46
C ASN A 215 5.96 20.54 1.66
N GLU A 216 6.52 19.44 2.16
CA GLU A 216 6.55 18.16 1.47
C GLU A 216 5.55 17.13 2.03
N LEU A 217 4.66 17.53 2.94
CA LEU A 217 3.68 16.62 3.52
C LEU A 217 2.48 16.42 2.59
N GLY A 218 2.04 15.18 2.43
CA GLY A 218 0.96 14.84 1.50
C GLY A 218 1.37 14.97 0.03
N THR A 219 2.59 14.56 -0.30
CA THR A 219 3.15 14.67 -1.65
C THR A 219 3.77 13.37 -2.14
N THR A 220 3.98 13.27 -3.44
CA THR A 220 4.96 12.37 -4.04
C THR A 220 6.15 13.22 -4.48
N LEU A 221 7.34 12.85 -4.02
CA LEU A 221 8.60 13.51 -4.33
C LEU A 221 9.32 12.78 -5.46
N ARG A 222 10.16 13.50 -6.25
CA ARG A 222 10.98 12.89 -7.31
C ARG A 222 12.43 13.35 -7.18
N PHE A 223 13.36 12.37 -7.23
CA PHE A 223 14.80 12.58 -7.12
C PHE A 223 15.55 11.81 -8.20
N ALA A 224 16.73 12.28 -8.55
CA ALA A 224 17.71 11.46 -9.26
C ALA A 224 18.24 10.34 -8.32
N LEU A 225 18.89 9.31 -8.88
CA LEU A 225 19.42 8.17 -8.13
C LEU A 225 20.50 8.54 -7.08
N ASP A 226 21.08 9.73 -7.17
CA ASP A 226 22.02 10.28 -6.19
C ASP A 226 21.37 11.21 -5.15
N GLY A 227 20.04 11.38 -5.20
CA GLY A 227 19.27 12.23 -4.32
C GLY A 227 19.21 13.71 -4.72
N GLU A 228 19.84 14.10 -5.84
CA GLU A 228 19.71 15.45 -6.37
C GLU A 228 18.31 15.69 -6.94
N VAL A 229 17.84 16.93 -6.92
CA VAL A 229 16.54 17.30 -7.52
C VAL A 229 16.71 17.41 -9.03
N PRO A 230 15.91 16.65 -9.84
CA PRO A 230 15.99 16.73 -11.29
C PRO A 230 15.63 18.11 -11.84
N GLU A 231 16.39 18.62 -12.84
CA GLU A 231 16.13 19.91 -13.46
C GLU A 231 14.78 20.00 -14.18
N ASP A 232 14.19 18.84 -14.49
CA ASP A 232 12.90 18.68 -15.19
C ASP A 232 11.73 18.32 -14.24
N ASN A 233 11.92 18.41 -12.93
CA ASN A 233 10.80 18.30 -11.99
C ASN A 233 9.76 19.38 -12.30
N PRO A 234 8.46 19.07 -12.12
CA PRO A 234 7.37 19.89 -12.66
C PRO A 234 7.36 21.33 -12.12
N PHE A 235 7.88 21.56 -10.92
CA PHE A 235 7.84 22.86 -10.26
C PHE A 235 9.19 23.57 -10.21
N VAL A 236 10.23 23.02 -10.83
CA VAL A 236 11.55 23.67 -10.86
C VAL A 236 11.48 25.07 -11.44
N GLY A 237 11.86 26.06 -10.62
CA GLY A 237 11.84 27.47 -10.96
C GLY A 237 10.52 28.19 -10.65
N ASP A 238 9.60 27.57 -9.94
CA ASP A 238 8.46 28.21 -9.29
C ASP A 238 8.85 28.60 -7.85
N ASP A 239 8.90 29.91 -7.56
CA ASP A 239 9.35 30.43 -6.28
C ASP A 239 8.39 30.09 -5.11
N ASP A 240 7.16 29.64 -5.39
CA ASP A 240 6.10 29.37 -4.41
C ASP A 240 5.93 27.85 -4.13
N VAL A 241 6.60 26.96 -4.88
CA VAL A 241 6.48 25.49 -4.79
C VAL A 241 7.87 24.87 -4.60
N LEU A 242 7.98 23.83 -3.76
CA LEU A 242 9.25 23.12 -3.57
C LEU A 242 9.62 22.31 -4.82
N ASP A 243 10.85 22.45 -5.28
CA ASP A 243 11.39 21.80 -6.48
C ASP A 243 11.39 20.25 -6.38
N THR A 244 11.33 19.69 -5.17
CA THR A 244 11.29 18.23 -4.90
C THR A 244 9.96 17.58 -5.25
N ILE A 245 8.88 18.36 -5.26
CA ILE A 245 7.50 17.86 -5.42
C ILE A 245 7.27 17.39 -6.86
N HIS A 246 6.78 16.16 -7.00
CA HIS A 246 6.26 15.63 -8.26
C HIS A 246 4.75 15.83 -8.36
N SER A 247 4.00 15.46 -7.32
CA SER A 247 2.56 15.67 -7.18
C SER A 247 2.20 15.98 -5.73
N TYR A 248 1.00 16.51 -5.49
CA TYR A 248 0.55 16.92 -4.16
C TYR A 248 -0.94 16.66 -3.96
N GLY A 249 -1.46 16.93 -2.77
CA GLY A 249 -2.85 16.65 -2.45
C GLY A 249 -3.12 15.19 -2.12
N HIS A 250 -2.13 14.50 -1.56
CA HIS A 250 -2.21 13.13 -1.08
C HIS A 250 -2.43 13.07 0.43
N ARG A 251 -3.06 11.98 0.90
CA ARG A 251 -3.26 11.73 2.33
C ARG A 251 -2.19 10.81 2.90
N ASN A 252 -2.21 9.54 2.52
CA ASN A 252 -1.26 8.54 3.02
C ASN A 252 -1.12 7.39 2.03
N ALA A 253 -0.32 7.60 1.01
CA ALA A 253 -0.05 6.60 0.00
C ALA A 253 0.92 5.54 0.53
N GLN A 254 0.47 4.29 0.63
CA GLN A 254 1.25 3.15 1.08
C GLN A 254 1.43 2.06 0.01
N GLY A 255 0.91 2.27 -1.19
CA GLY A 255 1.20 1.47 -2.38
C GLY A 255 1.67 2.36 -3.51
N MET A 256 2.67 1.91 -4.26
CA MET A 256 3.16 2.56 -5.48
C MET A 256 3.83 1.53 -6.37
N THR A 257 3.55 1.60 -7.67
CA THR A 257 4.15 0.72 -8.68
C THR A 257 4.21 1.43 -10.03
N VAL A 258 5.02 0.90 -10.93
CA VAL A 258 5.10 1.37 -12.31
C VAL A 258 4.38 0.39 -13.22
N HIS A 259 3.45 0.86 -14.03
CA HIS A 259 2.73 0.01 -14.97
C HIS A 259 3.69 -0.52 -16.06
N PRO A 260 3.86 -1.86 -16.21
CA PRO A 260 4.91 -2.44 -17.04
C PRO A 260 4.76 -2.15 -18.55
N GLY A 261 3.55 -1.86 -19.01
CA GLY A 261 3.28 -1.60 -20.43
C GLY A 261 3.36 -0.13 -20.85
N THR A 262 3.12 0.81 -19.91
CA THR A 262 3.03 2.24 -20.20
C THR A 262 4.09 3.09 -19.49
N GLY A 263 4.76 2.55 -18.46
CA GLY A 263 5.69 3.30 -17.61
C GLY A 263 5.03 4.34 -16.71
N THR A 264 3.69 4.35 -16.62
CA THR A 264 2.96 5.28 -15.75
C THR A 264 3.08 4.88 -14.28
N LEU A 265 3.18 5.88 -13.42
CA LEU A 265 3.23 5.70 -11.98
C LEU A 265 1.82 5.52 -11.41
N TRP A 266 1.61 4.43 -10.67
CA TRP A 266 0.36 4.13 -9.98
C TRP A 266 0.56 4.17 -8.48
N GLN A 267 -0.43 4.68 -7.76
CA GLN A 267 -0.35 4.87 -6.32
C GLN A 267 -1.70 4.53 -5.69
N SER A 268 -1.68 3.84 -4.56
CA SER A 268 -2.85 3.62 -3.73
C SER A 268 -2.71 4.36 -2.41
N GLU A 269 -3.78 4.97 -1.94
CA GLU A 269 -3.74 5.78 -0.73
C GLU A 269 -4.98 5.63 0.16
N HIS A 270 -4.78 5.79 1.46
CA HIS A 270 -5.83 5.73 2.46
C HIS A 270 -6.66 7.01 2.48
N GLY A 271 -7.97 6.88 2.39
CA GLY A 271 -8.94 7.95 2.68
C GLY A 271 -9.09 8.25 4.17
N GLU A 272 -10.08 9.06 4.55
CA GLU A 272 -10.38 9.38 5.96
C GLU A 272 -11.17 8.22 6.59
N GLU A 273 -12.50 8.21 6.58
CA GLU A 273 -13.29 6.99 6.79
C GLU A 273 -13.81 6.58 5.41
N ASP A 274 -13.36 5.44 4.89
CA ASP A 274 -13.49 5.12 3.47
C ASP A 274 -12.83 6.19 2.55
N GLY A 275 -13.16 6.22 1.26
CA GLY A 275 -12.54 7.14 0.31
C GLY A 275 -11.08 6.79 0.03
N ASP A 276 -10.73 5.53 0.23
CA ASP A 276 -9.47 4.98 -0.23
C ASP A 276 -9.44 5.02 -1.77
N GLU A 277 -8.26 5.17 -2.37
CA GLU A 277 -8.13 5.52 -3.79
C GLU A 277 -6.99 4.76 -4.48
N ILE A 278 -7.16 4.53 -5.79
CA ILE A 278 -6.08 4.18 -6.71
C ILE A 278 -5.93 5.33 -7.72
N ASN A 279 -4.73 5.85 -7.82
CA ASN A 279 -4.39 7.00 -8.63
C ASN A 279 -3.33 6.65 -9.69
N VAL A 280 -3.47 7.22 -10.90
CA VAL A 280 -2.38 7.34 -11.87
C VAL A 280 -1.73 8.69 -11.65
N VAL A 281 -0.46 8.69 -11.23
CA VAL A 281 0.23 9.90 -10.79
C VAL A 281 0.97 10.57 -11.95
N GLU A 282 0.65 11.83 -12.20
CA GLU A 282 1.25 12.68 -13.19
C GLU A 282 1.96 13.88 -12.54
N GLY A 283 3.06 14.30 -13.11
CA GLY A 283 3.85 15.42 -12.56
C GLY A 283 3.12 16.75 -12.63
N GLY A 284 3.11 17.48 -11.51
CA GLY A 284 2.50 18.80 -11.40
C GLY A 284 1.04 18.83 -10.98
N GLU A 285 0.41 17.64 -10.84
CA GLU A 285 -1.01 17.53 -10.57
C GLU A 285 -1.34 17.49 -9.06
N ASN A 286 -2.56 17.96 -8.73
CA ASN A 286 -3.16 17.93 -7.40
C ASN A 286 -4.18 16.77 -7.31
N TYR A 287 -4.04 15.91 -6.29
CA TYR A 287 -4.92 14.75 -6.06
C TYR A 287 -6.05 15.00 -5.06
N GLY A 288 -6.20 16.25 -4.62
CA GLY A 288 -7.42 16.77 -4.01
C GLY A 288 -7.50 16.69 -2.50
N TRP A 289 -6.80 15.79 -1.82
CA TRP A 289 -6.94 15.66 -0.36
C TRP A 289 -6.60 16.95 0.38
N PRO A 290 -7.42 17.42 1.36
CA PRO A 290 -8.77 16.95 1.72
C PRO A 290 -9.90 17.77 1.07
N VAL A 291 -9.59 18.64 0.10
CA VAL A 291 -10.57 19.54 -0.52
C VAL A 291 -11.52 18.83 -1.48
N ALA A 292 -11.06 17.72 -2.05
CA ALA A 292 -11.85 16.83 -2.89
C ALA A 292 -11.49 15.38 -2.56
N THR A 293 -12.47 14.56 -2.15
CA THR A 293 -12.31 13.14 -1.79
C THR A 293 -13.66 12.43 -1.72
N TYR A 294 -13.66 11.12 -1.89
CA TYR A 294 -14.85 10.28 -1.73
C TYR A 294 -15.06 9.80 -0.29
N GLY A 295 -14.18 10.19 0.63
CA GLY A 295 -14.25 9.82 2.05
C GLY A 295 -15.23 10.64 2.88
N CYS A 296 -15.52 10.14 4.08
CA CYS A 296 -16.32 10.84 5.09
C CYS A 296 -15.55 11.08 6.38
N GLU A 297 -16.07 12.00 7.21
CA GLU A 297 -15.54 12.20 8.56
C GLU A 297 -15.77 10.98 9.43
N TYR A 298 -14.73 10.51 10.13
CA TYR A 298 -14.81 9.33 11.00
C TYR A 298 -16.01 9.31 11.93
N GLY A 299 -16.77 8.20 11.85
CA GLY A 299 -17.95 7.95 12.67
C GLY A 299 -19.20 8.73 12.25
N THR A 300 -19.20 9.27 11.04
CA THR A 300 -20.32 9.97 10.44
C THR A 300 -20.50 9.52 8.98
N ASP A 301 -21.62 9.93 8.36
CA ASP A 301 -21.83 9.79 6.91
C ASP A 301 -21.67 11.16 6.21
N GLU A 302 -21.02 12.14 6.86
CA GLU A 302 -20.82 13.48 6.30
C GLU A 302 -19.57 13.47 5.42
N PRO A 303 -19.65 13.85 4.13
CA PRO A 303 -18.49 13.84 3.24
C PRO A 303 -17.42 14.84 3.68
N VAL A 304 -16.15 14.48 3.48
CA VAL A 304 -15.00 15.39 3.58
C VAL A 304 -14.80 16.03 2.21
N GLY A 305 -14.70 17.37 2.16
CA GLY A 305 -14.43 18.07 0.90
C GLY A 305 -15.57 18.04 -0.12
N GLU A 306 -15.22 18.22 -1.38
CA GLU A 306 -16.11 18.19 -2.54
C GLU A 306 -15.95 16.86 -3.28
N ASP A 307 -16.87 16.55 -4.19
CA ASP A 307 -16.75 15.41 -5.10
C ASP A 307 -15.56 15.64 -6.05
N PRO A 308 -14.59 14.71 -6.14
CA PRO A 308 -13.43 14.86 -7.02
C PRO A 308 -13.77 15.06 -8.51
N GLU A 309 -14.91 14.55 -9.00
CA GLU A 309 -15.34 14.79 -10.37
C GLU A 309 -15.90 16.21 -10.60
N GLU A 310 -16.33 16.90 -9.53
CA GLU A 310 -16.88 18.25 -9.57
C GLU A 310 -15.84 19.34 -9.27
N TYR A 311 -14.70 18.98 -8.67
CA TYR A 311 -13.64 19.91 -8.30
C TYR A 311 -12.62 20.06 -9.44
N GLU A 312 -12.62 21.23 -10.12
CA GLU A 312 -11.86 21.48 -11.35
C GLU A 312 -10.33 21.57 -11.13
N ASP A 313 -9.85 21.78 -9.88
CA ASP A 313 -8.44 21.99 -9.56
C ASP A 313 -7.76 20.70 -9.01
N SER A 314 -8.40 19.54 -9.13
CA SER A 314 -7.82 18.25 -8.79
C SER A 314 -8.05 17.20 -9.87
N VAL A 315 -7.23 16.17 -9.78
CA VAL A 315 -7.28 15.00 -10.65
C VAL A 315 -8.02 13.87 -9.90
N PRO A 316 -9.21 13.42 -10.37
CA PRO A 316 -9.93 12.36 -9.70
C PRO A 316 -9.19 11.01 -9.80
N PRO A 317 -9.34 10.09 -8.81
CA PRO A 317 -8.77 8.75 -8.86
C PRO A 317 -9.31 7.93 -10.04
N VAL A 318 -8.57 6.89 -10.44
CA VAL A 318 -9.04 5.92 -11.45
C VAL A 318 -9.91 4.83 -10.83
N TYR A 319 -9.79 4.62 -9.52
CA TYR A 319 -10.67 3.75 -8.73
C TYR A 319 -10.75 4.26 -7.29
N TYR A 320 -11.90 4.09 -6.64
CA TYR A 320 -12.12 4.55 -5.27
C TYR A 320 -13.19 3.73 -4.55
N TRP A 321 -13.15 3.75 -3.22
CA TRP A 321 -14.14 3.15 -2.34
C TRP A 321 -14.96 4.25 -1.68
N GLU A 322 -16.25 4.30 -2.02
CA GLU A 322 -17.18 5.34 -1.53
C GLU A 322 -17.37 5.29 -0.01
N CYS A 323 -17.73 6.43 0.58
CA CYS A 323 -18.22 6.54 1.95
C CYS A 323 -19.32 5.50 2.23
N GLY A 324 -19.16 4.70 3.29
CA GLY A 324 -20.08 3.62 3.67
C GLY A 324 -19.81 2.27 2.98
N SER A 325 -18.76 2.17 2.16
CA SER A 325 -18.36 0.90 1.54
C SER A 325 -17.73 -0.08 2.54
N GLY A 326 -17.18 0.41 3.65
CA GLY A 326 -16.42 -0.34 4.65
C GLY A 326 -14.92 -0.24 4.46
N GLY A 327 -14.49 0.55 3.49
CA GLY A 327 -13.12 0.89 3.19
C GLY A 327 -12.25 -0.24 2.65
N PHE A 328 -11.20 0.18 2.00
CA PHE A 328 -10.13 -0.69 1.54
C PHE A 328 -8.81 0.01 1.88
N PRO A 329 -8.33 0.01 3.14
CA PRO A 329 -7.07 0.67 3.46
C PRO A 329 -5.91 -0.01 2.73
N PRO A 330 -5.50 0.55 1.55
CA PRO A 330 -4.57 -0.10 0.66
C PRO A 330 -3.15 -0.03 1.20
N ALA A 331 -2.37 -1.04 0.87
CA ALA A 331 -0.94 -1.10 1.19
C ALA A 331 -0.13 -1.33 -0.11
N GLY A 332 0.90 -2.18 -0.09
CA GLY A 332 1.68 -2.46 -1.27
C GLY A 332 0.85 -2.94 -2.46
N MET A 333 1.31 -2.62 -3.66
CA MET A 333 0.64 -2.94 -4.90
C MET A 333 1.63 -3.31 -6.00
N THR A 334 1.22 -4.19 -6.90
CA THR A 334 2.00 -4.58 -8.07
C THR A 334 1.13 -4.93 -9.25
N PHE A 335 1.57 -4.63 -10.45
CA PHE A 335 1.03 -5.24 -11.66
C PHE A 335 1.61 -6.63 -11.85
N TYR A 336 0.78 -7.55 -12.31
CA TYR A 336 1.24 -8.89 -12.62
C TYR A 336 1.79 -8.96 -14.05
N ASP A 337 3.06 -9.29 -14.18
CA ASP A 337 3.77 -9.49 -15.44
C ASP A 337 4.49 -10.87 -15.51
N GLY A 338 4.16 -11.77 -14.57
CA GLY A 338 4.74 -13.08 -14.44
C GLY A 338 4.16 -14.12 -15.39
N GLU A 339 4.89 -15.22 -15.58
CA GLU A 339 4.47 -16.35 -16.45
C GLU A 339 3.71 -17.45 -15.69
N ALA A 340 3.72 -17.46 -14.32
CA ALA A 340 3.09 -18.52 -13.53
C ALA A 340 1.56 -18.53 -13.68
N PHE A 341 0.94 -17.36 -13.77
CA PHE A 341 -0.51 -17.19 -13.87
C PHE A 341 -0.88 -16.41 -15.14
N PRO A 342 -0.89 -17.02 -16.32
CA PRO A 342 -1.16 -16.29 -17.57
C PRO A 342 -2.53 -15.60 -17.64
N GLY A 343 -3.47 -16.02 -16.79
CA GLY A 343 -4.80 -15.39 -16.67
C GLY A 343 -4.79 -14.09 -15.89
N TRP A 344 -3.67 -13.72 -15.24
CA TRP A 344 -3.50 -12.48 -14.46
C TRP A 344 -2.60 -11.45 -15.16
N GLU A 345 -2.10 -11.75 -16.37
CA GLU A 345 -1.22 -10.84 -17.09
C GLU A 345 -1.85 -9.45 -17.26
N GLY A 346 -1.23 -8.42 -16.67
CA GLY A 346 -1.69 -7.04 -16.69
C GLY A 346 -2.65 -6.66 -15.55
N ASP A 347 -3.08 -7.63 -14.73
CA ASP A 347 -3.91 -7.34 -13.56
C ASP A 347 -3.12 -6.63 -12.46
N LEU A 348 -3.83 -5.85 -11.65
CA LEU A 348 -3.28 -5.14 -10.52
C LEU A 348 -3.67 -5.85 -9.22
N PHE A 349 -2.67 -6.09 -8.36
CA PHE A 349 -2.87 -6.62 -7.01
C PHE A 349 -2.56 -5.55 -5.97
N VAL A 350 -3.43 -5.41 -4.97
CA VAL A 350 -3.30 -4.41 -3.90
C VAL A 350 -3.56 -5.04 -2.55
N GLY A 351 -2.63 -4.89 -1.62
CA GLY A 351 -2.80 -5.36 -0.25
C GLY A 351 -3.91 -4.60 0.48
N ASN A 352 -4.78 -5.30 1.21
CA ASN A 352 -5.81 -4.70 2.06
C ASN A 352 -5.54 -5.01 3.53
N LEU A 353 -5.28 -3.97 4.32
CA LEU A 353 -4.92 -4.12 5.73
C LEU A 353 -6.12 -4.47 6.62
N ALA A 354 -7.19 -3.70 6.55
CA ALA A 354 -8.35 -3.90 7.43
C ALA A 354 -9.36 -4.89 6.87
N GLY A 355 -9.50 -4.97 5.55
CA GLY A 355 -10.36 -5.95 4.89
C GLY A 355 -9.80 -7.37 4.97
N GLN A 356 -8.48 -7.50 5.19
CA GLN A 356 -7.80 -8.79 5.40
C GLN A 356 -7.91 -9.73 4.20
N TYR A 357 -7.60 -9.21 3.03
CA TYR A 357 -7.52 -9.96 1.78
C TYR A 357 -6.55 -9.27 0.80
N LEU A 358 -6.17 -9.96 -0.26
CA LEU A 358 -5.45 -9.37 -1.39
C LEU A 358 -6.47 -8.95 -2.45
N GLY A 359 -6.58 -7.64 -2.72
CA GLY A 359 -7.41 -7.10 -3.78
C GLY A 359 -6.86 -7.49 -5.14
N HIS A 360 -7.75 -7.84 -6.06
CA HIS A 360 -7.44 -8.23 -7.42
C HIS A 360 -8.29 -7.40 -8.38
N PHE A 361 -7.61 -6.71 -9.31
CA PHE A 361 -8.25 -5.75 -10.20
C PHE A 361 -7.83 -6.01 -11.64
N THR A 362 -8.80 -5.99 -12.55
CA THR A 362 -8.50 -5.86 -13.97
C THR A 362 -8.31 -4.40 -14.34
N VAL A 363 -7.39 -4.13 -15.25
CA VAL A 363 -7.08 -2.79 -15.71
C VAL A 363 -7.09 -2.77 -17.24
N ASP A 364 -7.99 -1.98 -17.82
CA ASP A 364 -8.10 -1.76 -19.25
C ASP A 364 -7.77 -0.30 -19.60
N GLY A 365 -7.10 -0.09 -20.73
CA GLY A 365 -6.75 1.25 -21.25
C GLY A 365 -5.32 1.70 -20.94
N ASP A 366 -4.71 2.39 -21.90
CA ASP A 366 -3.31 2.85 -21.83
C ASP A 366 -3.17 4.33 -21.44
N ARG A 367 -4.26 5.07 -21.45
CA ARG A 367 -4.28 6.51 -21.15
C ARG A 367 -5.26 6.80 -20.03
N ARG A 368 -4.87 7.62 -19.08
CA ARG A 368 -5.67 7.94 -17.90
C ARG A 368 -7.17 8.14 -18.18
N ALA A 369 -7.52 8.90 -19.21
CA ALA A 369 -8.93 9.17 -19.58
C ALA A 369 -9.68 7.95 -20.17
N GLU A 370 -8.98 6.85 -20.39
CA GLU A 370 -9.51 5.61 -20.98
C GLU A 370 -9.31 4.43 -20.03
N ILE A 371 -8.68 4.65 -18.87
CA ILE A 371 -8.45 3.61 -17.86
C ILE A 371 -9.78 3.25 -17.23
N GLU A 372 -10.08 1.96 -17.24
CA GLU A 372 -11.18 1.33 -16.52
C GLU A 372 -10.57 0.31 -15.56
N VAL A 373 -10.86 0.43 -14.26
CA VAL A 373 -10.40 -0.48 -13.21
C VAL A 373 -11.63 -1.17 -12.62
N GLU A 374 -11.61 -2.49 -12.52
CA GLU A 374 -12.68 -3.28 -11.92
C GLU A 374 -12.09 -4.22 -10.86
N GLU A 375 -12.59 -4.14 -9.62
CA GLU A 375 -12.29 -5.12 -8.59
C GLU A 375 -13.02 -6.42 -8.88
N ILE A 376 -12.27 -7.50 -8.97
CA ILE A 376 -12.81 -8.85 -9.20
C ILE A 376 -12.69 -9.70 -7.94
N ASP A 377 -12.80 -11.02 -8.04
CA ASP A 377 -12.81 -11.91 -6.87
C ASP A 377 -11.51 -11.73 -6.02
N PRO A 378 -11.60 -11.27 -4.77
CA PRO A 378 -10.46 -11.05 -3.91
C PRO A 378 -9.78 -12.38 -3.52
N LEU A 379 -8.45 -12.34 -3.39
CA LEU A 379 -7.67 -13.52 -3.01
C LEU A 379 -7.42 -13.54 -1.49
N LEU A 380 -7.17 -14.72 -0.92
CA LEU A 380 -6.80 -14.94 0.49
C LEU A 380 -7.84 -14.47 1.52
N SER A 381 -9.09 -14.25 1.15
CA SER A 381 -10.15 -13.77 2.06
C SER A 381 -10.44 -14.73 3.22
N ASP A 382 -10.22 -16.03 3.04
CA ASP A 382 -10.45 -17.05 4.06
C ASP A 382 -9.32 -17.11 5.12
N GLU A 383 -8.15 -16.51 4.83
CA GLU A 383 -6.98 -16.52 5.72
C GLU A 383 -7.07 -15.46 6.82
N GLY A 384 -7.77 -14.35 6.58
CA GLY A 384 -7.93 -13.25 7.52
C GLY A 384 -6.65 -12.49 7.79
N TRP A 385 -5.74 -12.45 6.84
CA TRP A 385 -4.46 -11.74 6.92
C TRP A 385 -4.57 -10.28 6.51
N ARG A 386 -3.94 -9.43 7.26
CA ARG A 386 -3.68 -8.05 6.85
C ARG A 386 -2.54 -8.09 5.82
N VAL A 387 -2.86 -7.83 4.56
CA VAL A 387 -1.85 -7.87 3.48
C VAL A 387 -1.12 -6.53 3.43
N ARG A 388 0.19 -6.57 3.72
CA ARG A 388 1.05 -5.37 3.79
C ARG A 388 1.73 -5.07 2.46
N ASP A 389 2.21 -6.11 1.78
CA ASP A 389 2.90 -5.94 0.51
C ASP A 389 2.68 -7.13 -0.40
N VAL A 390 2.87 -6.91 -1.68
CA VAL A 390 2.72 -7.92 -2.72
C VAL A 390 3.74 -7.66 -3.82
N ALA A 391 4.44 -8.71 -4.25
CA ALA A 391 5.42 -8.62 -5.31
C ALA A 391 5.43 -9.88 -6.18
N VAL A 392 5.79 -9.72 -7.45
CA VAL A 392 5.98 -10.83 -8.41
C VAL A 392 7.44 -11.24 -8.38
N GLU A 393 7.72 -12.53 -8.15
CA GLU A 393 9.08 -13.06 -8.25
C GLU A 393 9.47 -13.13 -9.73
N PRO A 394 10.60 -12.48 -10.14
CA PRO A 394 10.86 -12.22 -11.55
C PRO A 394 11.22 -13.44 -12.40
N ASP A 395 11.73 -14.53 -11.79
CA ASP A 395 12.18 -15.73 -12.52
C ASP A 395 11.06 -16.77 -12.71
N THR A 396 10.19 -16.95 -11.71
CA THR A 396 9.09 -17.92 -11.73
C THR A 396 7.75 -17.29 -12.08
N GLY A 397 7.58 -16.01 -11.78
CA GLY A 397 6.30 -15.30 -11.88
C GLY A 397 5.33 -15.65 -10.75
N GLU A 398 5.79 -16.28 -9.67
CA GLU A 398 4.97 -16.53 -8.50
C GLU A 398 4.68 -15.21 -7.74
N LEU A 399 3.48 -15.10 -7.17
CA LEU A 399 3.08 -13.91 -6.43
C LEU A 399 3.37 -14.11 -4.94
N TYR A 400 4.21 -13.24 -4.39
CA TYR A 400 4.56 -13.25 -2.96
C TYR A 400 3.76 -12.21 -2.20
N VAL A 401 3.34 -12.56 -0.98
CA VAL A 401 2.48 -11.75 -0.14
C VAL A 401 3.10 -11.61 1.25
N VAL A 402 3.27 -10.38 1.70
CA VAL A 402 3.77 -10.02 3.02
C VAL A 402 2.59 -9.73 3.94
N VAL A 403 2.55 -10.39 5.10
CA VAL A 403 1.49 -10.25 6.09
C VAL A 403 1.90 -9.25 7.18
N ASP A 404 1.00 -8.37 7.60
CA ASP A 404 1.22 -7.37 8.65
C ASP A 404 0.78 -7.94 10.02
N ASP A 405 1.71 -8.57 10.74
CA ASP A 405 1.54 -9.05 12.12
C ASP A 405 2.90 -9.04 12.83
N ASP A 406 2.90 -9.11 14.17
CA ASP A 406 4.11 -9.18 15.01
C ASP A 406 4.82 -10.56 14.94
N ASP A 407 4.20 -11.56 14.33
CA ASP A 407 4.70 -12.94 14.13
C ASP A 407 4.16 -13.41 12.76
N ALA A 408 4.64 -12.79 11.71
CA ALA A 408 4.05 -12.84 10.38
C ALA A 408 4.76 -13.82 9.44
N PRO A 409 4.02 -14.48 8.54
CA PRO A 409 4.59 -15.18 7.41
C PRO A 409 4.80 -14.25 6.20
N ILE A 410 5.73 -14.65 5.32
CA ILE A 410 5.65 -14.36 3.90
C ILE A 410 5.17 -15.65 3.23
N VAL A 411 4.18 -15.52 2.37
CA VAL A 411 3.62 -16.64 1.61
C VAL A 411 3.78 -16.39 0.11
N ARG A 412 3.71 -17.46 -0.68
CA ARG A 412 3.64 -17.36 -2.14
C ARG A 412 2.42 -18.10 -2.68
N LEU A 413 1.89 -17.60 -3.77
CA LEU A 413 0.86 -18.25 -4.55
C LEU A 413 1.53 -19.04 -5.68
N VAL A 414 1.25 -20.33 -5.75
CA VAL A 414 1.80 -21.23 -6.78
C VAL A 414 0.65 -21.82 -7.60
N PRO A 415 0.80 -22.02 -8.92
CA PRO A 415 -0.24 -22.63 -9.75
C PRO A 415 -0.60 -24.06 -9.29
N GLU A 416 -1.92 -24.42 -9.30
CA GLU A 416 -2.40 -25.77 -9.02
C GLU A 416 -2.26 -26.73 -10.23
#